data_43e6e812abb59208147d8fa1f68830ee
#
_entry.id   43e6e812abb59208147d8fa1f68830ee
#
_cell.length_a   1.000
_cell.length_b   1.000
_cell.length_c   1.000
_cell.angle_alpha   90.00
_cell.angle_beta   90.00
_cell.angle_gamma   90.00
#
_symmetry.space_group_name_H-M   'P 1'
#
loop_
_entity.id
_entity.type
_entity.pdbx_description
1 polymer ?
#
loop_
_entity_poly.entity_id
_entity_poly.type
_entity_poly.pdbx_seq_one_letter_code
_entity_poly.pdbx_strand_id
1 'polypeptide(L)'
;MKNTSPKLNIDDFNDKSLLIVDDDDPFRNRLGRAMESKGFKVSLAKGVEEALISVRKSAPGFAVVDLRLLDGNGLDVVEEIHKQKPESRIVMLTGYGNLPTAVSAVKAGALDYLAKPADAEDVEAALLAEPNSKAQPPENPMSADRVKWEHIQRVFELCNRNVSETARRLKMHRELYKEYYPKDLLNSSVIISKYKNIFFGS
;
A
#
# COMPACT_ATOMS: atom_id res chain seq x y z
N MET A 1 -15.81 14.95 25.62
CA MET A 1 -16.06 13.51 25.80
C MET A 1 -15.34 12.78 24.68
N LYS A 2 -14.25 12.09 24.97
CA LYS A 2 -13.53 11.26 23.97
C LYS A 2 -14.39 10.04 23.71
N ASN A 3 -14.96 9.95 22.51
CA ASN A 3 -15.72 8.79 22.07
C ASN A 3 -14.70 7.70 21.71
N THR A 4 -14.24 6.93 22.69
CA THR A 4 -13.44 5.74 22.47
C THR A 4 -14.40 4.61 22.13
N SER A 5 -14.66 4.42 20.82
CA SER A 5 -15.21 3.15 20.36
C SER A 5 -14.32 2.01 20.83
N PRO A 6 -14.85 0.87 21.28
CA PRO A 6 -14.03 -0.26 21.70
C PRO A 6 -13.15 -0.70 20.51
N LYS A 7 -11.83 -0.68 20.68
CA LYS A 7 -10.91 -1.22 19.68
C LYS A 7 -11.08 -2.74 19.66
N LEU A 8 -11.39 -3.30 18.50
CA LEU A 8 -11.32 -4.74 18.30
C LEU A 8 -9.91 -5.25 18.55
N ASN A 9 -9.79 -6.45 19.09
CA ASN A 9 -8.50 -7.13 19.28
C ASN A 9 -8.44 -8.34 18.34
N ILE A 10 -7.24 -8.76 17.95
CA ILE A 10 -7.05 -9.97 17.13
C ILE A 10 -7.65 -11.22 17.80
N ASP A 11 -7.73 -11.26 19.12
CA ASP A 11 -8.31 -12.35 19.86
C ASP A 11 -9.84 -12.45 19.75
N ASP A 12 -10.49 -11.39 19.29
CA ASP A 12 -11.94 -11.40 19.01
C ASP A 12 -12.28 -12.15 17.70
N PHE A 13 -11.26 -12.53 16.91
CA PHE A 13 -11.41 -13.18 15.61
C PHE A 13 -11.03 -14.67 15.66
N ASN A 14 -11.91 -15.51 15.12
CA ASN A 14 -11.65 -16.95 15.01
C ASN A 14 -10.59 -17.27 13.94
N ASP A 15 -10.61 -16.52 12.84
CA ASP A 15 -9.63 -16.64 11.77
C ASP A 15 -8.64 -15.49 11.85
N LYS A 16 -7.41 -15.80 12.25
CA LYS A 16 -6.28 -14.88 12.39
C LYS A 16 -5.33 -14.93 11.20
N SER A 17 -5.71 -15.62 10.12
CA SER A 17 -4.87 -15.71 8.91
C SER A 17 -4.74 -14.36 8.24
N LEU A 18 -3.50 -13.95 7.94
CA LEU A 18 -3.15 -12.69 7.30
C LEU A 18 -2.30 -12.95 6.07
N LEU A 19 -2.76 -12.50 4.90
CA LEU A 19 -1.96 -12.48 3.69
C LEU A 19 -1.36 -11.08 3.48
N ILE A 20 -0.03 -10.99 3.33
CA ILE A 20 0.67 -9.76 2.98
C ILE A 20 1.21 -9.89 1.56
N VAL A 21 0.78 -8.98 0.69
CA VAL A 21 1.15 -8.94 -0.74
C VAL A 21 1.89 -7.64 -1.03
N ASP A 22 3.18 -7.75 -1.34
CA ASP A 22 4.05 -6.60 -1.61
C ASP A 22 5.29 -7.08 -2.36
N ASP A 23 5.77 -6.37 -3.36
CA ASP A 23 6.97 -6.73 -4.13
C ASP A 23 8.28 -6.27 -3.46
N ASP A 24 8.21 -5.40 -2.44
CA ASP A 24 9.35 -5.01 -1.59
C ASP A 24 9.64 -6.10 -0.54
N ASP A 25 10.58 -7.00 -0.84
CA ASP A 25 10.99 -8.09 0.06
C ASP A 25 11.39 -7.62 1.47
N PRO A 26 12.22 -6.58 1.67
CA PRO A 26 12.55 -6.05 2.98
C PRO A 26 11.34 -5.56 3.76
N PHE A 27 10.45 -4.81 3.11
CA PHE A 27 9.23 -4.30 3.74
C PHE A 27 8.28 -5.45 4.10
N ARG A 28 7.97 -6.33 3.14
CA ARG A 28 7.08 -7.48 3.32
C ARG A 28 7.52 -8.37 4.48
N ASN A 29 8.82 -8.72 4.55
CA ASN A 29 9.35 -9.56 5.62
C ASN A 29 9.35 -8.88 6.99
N ARG A 30 9.63 -7.57 7.04
CA ARG A 30 9.59 -6.79 8.28
C ARG A 30 8.16 -6.69 8.82
N LEU A 31 7.21 -6.33 7.96
CA LEU A 31 5.79 -6.26 8.31
C LEU A 31 5.28 -7.63 8.76
N GLY A 32 5.63 -8.70 8.04
CA GLY A 32 5.24 -10.06 8.40
C GLY A 32 5.62 -10.44 9.81
N ARG A 33 6.89 -10.27 10.18
CA ARG A 33 7.37 -10.56 11.56
C ARG A 33 6.67 -9.70 12.61
N ALA A 34 6.44 -8.43 12.33
CA ALA A 34 5.74 -7.56 13.25
C ALA A 34 4.29 -8.00 13.46
N MET A 35 3.59 -8.39 12.40
CA MET A 35 2.21 -8.87 12.49
C MET A 35 2.12 -10.26 13.17
N GLU A 36 3.10 -11.15 12.95
CA GLU A 36 3.21 -12.41 13.71
C GLU A 36 3.34 -12.16 15.22
N SER A 37 4.16 -11.18 15.61
CA SER A 37 4.31 -10.82 17.05
C SER A 37 3.02 -10.25 17.65
N LYS A 38 2.10 -9.75 16.83
CA LYS A 38 0.76 -9.26 17.21
C LYS A 38 -0.32 -10.34 17.19
N GLY A 39 0.05 -11.60 16.89
CA GLY A 39 -0.84 -12.77 16.98
C GLY A 39 -1.52 -13.17 15.66
N PHE A 40 -1.17 -12.55 14.54
CA PHE A 40 -1.65 -12.98 13.22
C PHE A 40 -0.89 -14.22 12.73
N LYS A 41 -1.56 -15.06 11.93
CA LYS A 41 -0.94 -16.18 11.20
C LYS A 41 -0.58 -15.72 9.79
N VAL A 42 0.66 -15.28 9.59
CA VAL A 42 1.08 -14.58 8.38
C VAL A 42 1.46 -15.53 7.27
N SER A 43 1.00 -15.23 6.05
CA SER A 43 1.51 -15.73 4.78
C SER A 43 1.93 -14.56 3.90
N LEU A 44 2.96 -14.76 3.08
CA LEU A 44 3.57 -13.72 2.28
C LEU A 44 3.43 -14.06 0.79
N ALA A 45 3.17 -13.07 -0.05
CA ALA A 45 3.20 -13.18 -1.50
C ALA A 45 3.93 -11.97 -2.09
N LYS A 46 4.76 -12.21 -3.11
CA LYS A 46 5.58 -11.16 -3.74
C LYS A 46 4.87 -10.46 -4.92
N GLY A 47 3.69 -10.93 -5.30
CA GLY A 47 2.96 -10.41 -6.46
C GLY A 47 1.57 -10.98 -6.57
N VAL A 48 0.85 -10.56 -7.62
CA VAL A 48 -0.54 -10.94 -7.88
C VAL A 48 -0.68 -12.43 -8.10
N GLU A 49 0.18 -13.04 -8.93
CA GLU A 49 0.07 -14.46 -9.26
C GLU A 49 0.18 -15.34 -8.01
N GLU A 50 1.20 -15.11 -7.19
CA GLU A 50 1.42 -15.86 -5.95
C GLU A 50 0.28 -15.64 -4.95
N ALA A 51 -0.20 -14.40 -4.83
CA ALA A 51 -1.34 -14.06 -3.98
C ALA A 51 -2.61 -14.80 -4.42
N LEU A 52 -2.94 -14.78 -5.72
CA LEU A 52 -4.13 -15.47 -6.24
C LEU A 52 -4.08 -16.98 -6.04
N ILE A 53 -2.89 -17.60 -6.18
CA ILE A 53 -2.70 -19.04 -5.88
C ILE A 53 -3.01 -19.29 -4.38
N SER A 54 -2.48 -18.46 -3.49
CA SER A 54 -2.71 -18.56 -2.05
C SER A 54 -4.19 -18.41 -1.70
N VAL A 55 -4.85 -17.37 -2.23
CA VAL A 55 -6.28 -17.07 -1.98
C VAL A 55 -7.17 -18.21 -2.45
N ARG A 56 -6.94 -18.76 -3.64
CA ARG A 56 -7.72 -19.89 -4.18
C ARG A 56 -7.60 -21.15 -3.34
N LYS A 57 -6.47 -21.35 -2.68
CA LYS A 57 -6.25 -22.46 -1.76
C LYS A 57 -6.99 -22.26 -0.44
N SER A 58 -6.94 -21.05 0.11
CA SER A 58 -7.60 -20.68 1.35
C SER A 58 -7.68 -19.16 1.43
N ALA A 59 -8.88 -18.60 1.29
CA ALA A 59 -9.09 -17.15 1.42
C ALA A 59 -8.81 -16.71 2.88
N PRO A 60 -7.94 -15.70 3.08
CA PRO A 60 -7.50 -15.27 4.40
C PRO A 60 -8.58 -14.48 5.13
N GLY A 61 -8.53 -14.46 6.50
CA GLY A 61 -9.39 -13.59 7.32
C GLY A 61 -8.99 -12.12 7.22
N PHE A 62 -7.70 -11.87 7.00
CA PHE A 62 -7.11 -10.54 6.90
C PHE A 62 -6.18 -10.47 5.69
N ALA A 63 -6.10 -9.31 5.05
CA ALA A 63 -5.12 -9.09 3.98
C ALA A 63 -4.56 -7.67 4.00
N VAL A 64 -3.28 -7.56 3.66
CA VAL A 64 -2.58 -6.31 3.38
C VAL A 64 -2.02 -6.40 1.97
N VAL A 65 -2.47 -5.53 1.08
CA VAL A 65 -2.16 -5.65 -0.35
C VAL A 65 -1.59 -4.34 -0.87
N ASP A 66 -0.38 -4.38 -1.45
CA ASP A 66 0.10 -3.22 -2.20
C ASP A 66 -0.73 -3.05 -3.48
N LEU A 67 -1.10 -1.83 -3.75
CA LEU A 67 -1.82 -1.48 -4.98
C LEU A 67 -1.01 -1.79 -6.23
N ARG A 68 0.30 -1.50 -6.20
CA ARG A 68 1.19 -1.66 -7.36
C ARG A 68 2.19 -2.78 -7.11
N LEU A 69 2.02 -3.83 -7.85
CA LEU A 69 2.90 -4.99 -7.85
C LEU A 69 3.63 -5.07 -9.20
N LEU A 70 4.80 -5.69 -9.23
CA LEU A 70 5.60 -5.81 -10.45
C LEU A 70 4.87 -6.58 -11.57
N ASP A 71 4.00 -7.52 -11.19
CA ASP A 71 3.25 -8.42 -12.08
C ASP A 71 1.78 -8.03 -12.27
N GLY A 72 1.30 -6.91 -11.66
CA GLY A 72 -0.07 -6.47 -11.85
C GLY A 72 -0.61 -5.46 -10.83
N ASN A 73 -1.92 -5.45 -10.69
CA ASN A 73 -2.64 -4.53 -9.81
C ASN A 73 -3.16 -5.29 -8.59
N GLY A 74 -2.86 -4.79 -7.38
CA GLY A 74 -3.36 -5.38 -6.14
C GLY A 74 -4.88 -5.40 -6.01
N LEU A 75 -5.61 -4.58 -6.77
CA LEU A 75 -7.07 -4.63 -6.81
C LEU A 75 -7.60 -5.99 -7.25
N ASP A 76 -6.92 -6.67 -8.17
CA ASP A 76 -7.31 -7.99 -8.65
C ASP A 76 -7.28 -9.03 -7.51
N VAL A 77 -6.30 -8.88 -6.60
CA VAL A 77 -6.19 -9.71 -5.40
C VAL A 77 -7.31 -9.40 -4.40
N VAL A 78 -7.62 -8.12 -4.19
CA VAL A 78 -8.70 -7.67 -3.30
C VAL A 78 -10.04 -8.21 -3.78
N GLU A 79 -10.35 -8.08 -5.06
CA GLU A 79 -11.60 -8.59 -5.66
C GLU A 79 -11.72 -10.11 -5.50
N GLU A 80 -10.64 -10.86 -5.72
CA GLU A 80 -10.66 -12.33 -5.58
C GLU A 80 -10.84 -12.74 -4.11
N ILE A 81 -10.18 -12.06 -3.15
CA ILE A 81 -10.40 -12.32 -1.71
C ILE A 81 -11.85 -12.04 -1.35
N HIS A 82 -12.35 -10.85 -1.72
CA HIS A 82 -13.71 -10.44 -1.39
C HIS A 82 -14.78 -11.37 -1.99
N LYS A 83 -14.55 -11.87 -3.19
CA LYS A 83 -15.41 -12.84 -3.86
C LYS A 83 -15.49 -14.17 -3.11
N GLN A 84 -14.36 -14.68 -2.59
CA GLN A 84 -14.31 -15.96 -1.88
C GLN A 84 -14.71 -15.85 -0.41
N LYS A 85 -14.41 -14.72 0.23
CA LYS A 85 -14.63 -14.46 1.65
C LYS A 85 -14.98 -13.00 1.87
N PRO A 86 -16.26 -12.62 1.68
CA PRO A 86 -16.71 -11.21 1.78
C PRO A 86 -16.46 -10.55 3.13
N GLU A 87 -16.34 -11.34 4.19
CA GLU A 87 -16.04 -10.87 5.54
C GLU A 87 -14.55 -10.62 5.80
N SER A 88 -13.67 -10.93 4.85
CA SER A 88 -12.23 -10.65 4.95
C SER A 88 -11.97 -9.17 5.16
N ARG A 89 -11.09 -8.87 6.09
CA ARG A 89 -10.67 -7.51 6.41
C ARG A 89 -9.43 -7.14 5.63
N ILE A 90 -9.61 -6.32 4.61
CA ILE A 90 -8.56 -6.03 3.62
C ILE A 90 -8.14 -4.57 3.74
N VAL A 91 -6.86 -4.33 3.91
CA VAL A 91 -6.25 -3.00 3.90
C VAL A 91 -5.33 -2.90 2.69
N MET A 92 -5.54 -1.86 1.89
CA MET A 92 -4.61 -1.58 0.79
C MET A 92 -3.51 -0.63 1.24
N LEU A 93 -2.28 -0.98 0.87
CA LEU A 93 -1.12 -0.09 0.99
C LEU A 93 -0.78 0.53 -0.36
N THR A 94 -0.28 1.75 -0.36
CA THR A 94 0.18 2.38 -1.59
C THR A 94 1.16 3.49 -1.34
N GLY A 95 2.19 3.57 -2.17
CA GLY A 95 3.06 4.74 -2.27
C GLY A 95 2.39 5.95 -2.96
N TYR A 96 1.17 5.78 -3.49
CA TYR A 96 0.49 6.77 -4.34
C TYR A 96 -0.94 7.03 -3.86
N GLY A 97 -1.05 7.78 -2.77
CA GLY A 97 -2.35 8.14 -2.18
C GLY A 97 -3.12 9.17 -3.01
N ASN A 98 -4.01 8.75 -3.91
CA ASN A 98 -4.99 9.67 -4.49
C ASN A 98 -6.43 9.19 -4.25
N LEU A 99 -7.34 10.14 -4.14
CA LEU A 99 -8.76 9.88 -3.85
C LEU A 99 -9.41 8.86 -4.82
N PRO A 100 -9.21 8.93 -6.16
CA PRO A 100 -9.78 7.94 -7.08
C PRO A 100 -9.36 6.51 -6.77
N THR A 101 -8.11 6.30 -6.37
CA THR A 101 -7.59 4.96 -6.03
C THR A 101 -8.17 4.44 -4.73
N ALA A 102 -8.29 5.30 -3.71
CA ALA A 102 -8.95 4.95 -2.46
C ALA A 102 -10.41 4.53 -2.68
N VAL A 103 -11.14 5.28 -3.52
CA VAL A 103 -12.52 4.93 -3.91
C VAL A 103 -12.58 3.58 -4.64
N SER A 104 -11.62 3.29 -5.52
CA SER A 104 -11.56 2.01 -6.22
C SER A 104 -11.28 0.85 -5.26
N ALA A 105 -10.37 1.03 -4.30
CA ALA A 105 -10.06 0.05 -3.28
C ALA A 105 -11.30 -0.32 -2.43
N VAL A 106 -12.03 0.68 -1.95
CA VAL A 106 -13.27 0.47 -1.18
C VAL A 106 -14.34 -0.22 -2.02
N LYS A 107 -14.51 0.14 -3.30
CA LYS A 107 -15.44 -0.52 -4.21
C LYS A 107 -15.07 -1.98 -4.49
N ALA A 108 -13.78 -2.30 -4.49
CA ALA A 108 -13.29 -3.68 -4.65
C ALA A 108 -13.46 -4.53 -3.38
N GLY A 109 -13.84 -3.92 -2.26
CA GLY A 109 -14.09 -4.61 -0.98
C GLY A 109 -13.01 -4.39 0.08
N ALA A 110 -12.07 -3.46 -0.11
CA ALA A 110 -11.13 -3.09 0.93
C ALA A 110 -11.83 -2.33 2.06
N LEU A 111 -11.46 -2.67 3.31
CA LEU A 111 -11.95 -2.00 4.51
C LEU A 111 -11.36 -0.60 4.64
N ASP A 112 -10.08 -0.47 4.34
CA ASP A 112 -9.33 0.78 4.47
C ASP A 112 -8.16 0.85 3.48
N TYR A 113 -7.53 2.00 3.45
CA TYR A 113 -6.49 2.37 2.51
C TYR A 113 -5.44 3.22 3.22
N LEU A 114 -4.19 2.76 3.28
CA LEU A 114 -3.09 3.43 3.95
C LEU A 114 -2.00 3.87 2.96
N ALA A 115 -1.51 5.09 3.15
CA ALA A 115 -0.35 5.58 2.40
C ALA A 115 0.95 5.00 2.99
N LYS A 116 1.85 4.50 2.15
CA LYS A 116 3.24 4.19 2.55
C LYS A 116 4.03 5.51 2.78
N PRO A 117 4.84 5.62 3.83
CA PRO A 117 5.19 4.56 4.79
C PRO A 117 4.07 4.32 5.79
N ALA A 118 3.70 3.06 6.01
CA ALA A 118 2.83 2.62 7.07
C ALA A 118 3.61 1.66 7.95
N ASP A 119 3.48 1.80 9.26
CA ASP A 119 4.08 0.87 10.21
C ASP A 119 3.10 -0.25 10.60
N ALA A 120 3.57 -1.19 11.41
CA ALA A 120 2.75 -2.32 11.82
C ALA A 120 1.60 -1.92 12.76
N GLU A 121 1.73 -0.81 13.48
CA GLU A 121 0.71 -0.23 14.34
C GLU A 121 -0.42 0.36 13.51
N ASP A 122 -0.10 1.10 12.46
CA ASP A 122 -1.07 1.67 11.51
C ASP A 122 -1.86 0.56 10.80
N VAL A 123 -1.14 -0.47 10.33
CA VAL A 123 -1.73 -1.61 9.63
C VAL A 123 -2.66 -2.40 10.56
N GLU A 124 -2.23 -2.70 11.78
CA GLU A 124 -3.07 -3.39 12.78
C GLU A 124 -4.32 -2.58 13.10
N ALA A 125 -4.16 -1.27 13.36
CA ALA A 125 -5.27 -0.39 13.68
C ALA A 125 -6.31 -0.35 12.55
N ALA A 126 -5.87 -0.32 11.29
CA ALA A 126 -6.75 -0.35 10.12
C ALA A 126 -7.42 -1.73 9.95
N LEU A 127 -6.69 -2.83 10.12
CA LEU A 127 -7.24 -4.17 10.05
C LEU A 127 -8.29 -4.45 11.14
N LEU A 128 -8.12 -3.86 12.34
CA LEU A 128 -9.01 -4.05 13.48
C LEU A 128 -10.04 -2.91 13.67
N ALA A 129 -10.08 -1.94 12.72
CA ALA A 129 -11.05 -0.84 12.77
C ALA A 129 -12.49 -1.36 12.65
N GLU A 130 -13.44 -0.79 13.37
CA GLU A 130 -14.86 -1.13 13.18
C GLU A 130 -15.34 -0.75 11.77
N PRO A 131 -16.14 -1.60 11.10
CA PRO A 131 -16.78 -1.22 9.86
C PRO A 131 -17.61 0.05 10.08
N ASN A 132 -17.38 1.09 9.27
CA ASN A 132 -17.97 2.44 9.39
C ASN A 132 -17.33 3.37 10.44
N SER A 133 -16.21 3.03 11.06
CA SER A 133 -15.41 4.05 11.73
C SER A 133 -14.96 5.06 10.66
N LYS A 134 -15.26 6.35 10.86
CA LYS A 134 -14.80 7.38 9.93
C LYS A 134 -13.28 7.32 9.89
N ALA A 135 -12.72 7.04 8.70
CA ALA A 135 -11.30 7.16 8.47
C ALA A 135 -10.84 8.54 8.99
N GLN A 136 -9.99 8.55 10.00
CA GLN A 136 -9.40 9.81 10.45
C GLN A 136 -8.44 10.27 9.36
N PRO A 137 -8.47 11.56 8.98
CA PRO A 137 -7.43 12.09 8.11
C PRO A 137 -6.06 11.77 8.72
N PRO A 138 -5.05 11.39 7.91
CA PRO A 138 -3.72 11.11 8.44
C PRO A 138 -3.24 12.31 9.27
N GLU A 139 -2.77 12.06 10.49
CA GLU A 139 -2.30 13.10 11.42
C GLU A 139 -1.11 13.90 10.85
N ASN A 140 -0.40 13.32 9.89
CA ASN A 140 0.67 13.97 9.16
C ASN A 140 0.29 14.17 7.70
N PRO A 141 -0.06 15.41 7.28
CA PRO A 141 -0.24 15.71 5.87
C PRO A 141 1.07 15.47 5.12
N MET A 142 0.97 14.85 3.94
CA MET A 142 2.12 14.63 3.07
C MET A 142 2.87 15.93 2.82
N SER A 143 4.20 15.90 2.87
CA SER A 143 5.00 17.07 2.54
C SER A 143 4.72 17.52 1.10
N ALA A 144 4.83 18.83 0.82
CA ALA A 144 4.64 19.36 -0.53
C ALA A 144 5.55 18.70 -1.57
N ASP A 145 6.78 18.35 -1.17
CA ASP A 145 7.74 17.65 -2.04
C ASP A 145 7.30 16.22 -2.35
N ARG A 146 6.69 15.53 -1.41
CA ARG A 146 6.14 14.20 -1.62
C ARG A 146 4.94 14.25 -2.57
N VAL A 147 4.02 15.18 -2.40
CA VAL A 147 2.88 15.39 -3.32
C VAL A 147 3.38 15.69 -4.74
N LYS A 148 4.39 16.55 -4.85
CA LYS A 148 5.02 16.89 -6.12
C LYS A 148 5.66 15.66 -6.77
N TRP A 149 6.41 14.87 -6.01
CA TRP A 149 7.05 13.66 -6.50
C TRP A 149 6.02 12.63 -6.99
N GLU A 150 4.95 12.37 -6.23
CA GLU A 150 3.87 11.47 -6.62
C GLU A 150 3.18 11.93 -7.91
N HIS A 151 2.97 13.23 -8.07
CA HIS A 151 2.41 13.79 -9.30
C HIS A 151 3.33 13.54 -10.51
N ILE A 152 4.64 13.72 -10.33
CA ILE A 152 5.65 13.45 -11.36
C ILE A 152 5.63 11.96 -11.75
N GLN A 153 5.62 11.06 -10.78
CA GLN A 153 5.54 9.62 -11.01
C GLN A 153 4.31 9.23 -11.82
N ARG A 154 3.16 9.74 -11.44
CA ARG A 154 1.91 9.45 -12.14
C ARG A 154 1.96 9.88 -13.61
N VAL A 155 2.47 11.07 -13.89
CA VAL A 155 2.59 11.55 -15.27
C VAL A 155 3.64 10.73 -16.04
N PHE A 156 4.71 10.27 -15.39
CA PHE A 156 5.72 9.41 -15.98
C PHE A 156 5.13 8.06 -16.44
N GLU A 157 4.33 7.41 -15.60
CA GLU A 157 3.63 6.17 -15.97
C GLU A 157 2.63 6.40 -17.11
N LEU A 158 1.83 7.48 -17.05
CA LEU A 158 0.91 7.87 -18.12
C LEU A 158 1.62 8.16 -19.46
N CYS A 159 2.90 8.49 -19.42
CA CYS A 159 3.74 8.70 -20.59
C CYS A 159 4.53 7.44 -20.98
N ASN A 160 4.13 6.25 -20.54
CA ASN A 160 4.83 4.98 -20.79
C ASN A 160 6.32 5.07 -20.42
N ARG A 161 6.64 5.70 -19.28
CA ARG A 161 7.98 5.92 -18.78
C ARG A 161 8.89 6.75 -19.69
N ASN A 162 8.31 7.56 -20.55
CA ASN A 162 9.05 8.45 -21.44
C ASN A 162 9.38 9.78 -20.76
N VAL A 163 10.64 9.96 -20.36
CA VAL A 163 11.16 11.15 -19.67
C VAL A 163 10.86 12.45 -20.40
N SER A 164 11.06 12.48 -21.72
CA SER A 164 10.88 13.71 -22.52
C SER A 164 9.40 14.12 -22.62
N GLU A 165 8.52 13.14 -22.76
CA GLU A 165 7.07 13.37 -22.78
C GLU A 165 6.55 13.78 -21.41
N THR A 166 7.04 13.16 -20.36
CA THR A 166 6.70 13.51 -18.97
C THR A 166 7.09 14.94 -18.65
N ALA A 167 8.34 15.33 -18.94
CA ALA A 167 8.82 16.68 -18.74
C ALA A 167 7.98 17.72 -19.51
N ARG A 168 7.58 17.39 -20.72
CA ARG A 168 6.71 18.26 -21.55
C ARG A 168 5.32 18.42 -20.92
N ARG A 169 4.69 17.34 -20.49
CA ARG A 169 3.35 17.38 -19.85
C ARG A 169 3.37 18.12 -18.53
N LEU A 170 4.44 17.97 -17.75
CA LEU A 170 4.63 18.66 -16.48
C LEU A 170 5.10 20.11 -16.64
N LYS A 171 5.38 20.56 -17.87
CA LYS A 171 6.00 21.86 -18.15
C LYS A 171 7.29 22.07 -17.36
N MET A 172 8.04 21.01 -17.14
CA MET A 172 9.32 21.00 -16.43
C MET A 172 10.47 20.99 -17.44
N HIS A 173 11.57 21.68 -17.10
CA HIS A 173 12.77 21.57 -17.89
C HIS A 173 13.35 20.14 -17.76
N ARG A 174 13.79 19.53 -18.88
CA ARG A 174 14.26 18.14 -18.91
C ARG A 174 15.42 17.85 -17.92
N GLU A 175 16.27 18.85 -17.67
CA GLU A 175 17.39 18.71 -16.73
C GLU A 175 16.91 18.66 -15.27
N LEU A 176 15.89 19.45 -14.90
CA LEU A 176 15.26 19.36 -13.59
C LEU A 176 14.61 17.98 -13.36
N TYR A 177 14.04 17.38 -14.40
CA TYR A 177 13.51 16.03 -14.30
C TYR A 177 14.61 15.00 -14.04
N LYS A 178 15.81 15.14 -14.63
CA LYS A 178 16.96 14.25 -14.40
C LYS A 178 17.50 14.34 -12.97
N GLU A 179 17.35 15.48 -12.32
CA GLU A 179 17.72 15.67 -10.91
C GLU A 179 16.83 14.80 -9.99
N TYR A 180 15.55 14.70 -10.31
CA TYR A 180 14.61 13.81 -9.62
C TYR A 180 14.71 12.35 -10.08
N TYR A 181 15.27 12.08 -11.27
CA TYR A 181 15.42 10.77 -11.90
C TYR A 181 16.81 10.60 -12.55
N PRO A 182 17.86 10.38 -11.76
CA PRO A 182 19.14 9.96 -12.29
C PRO A 182 18.99 8.63 -13.06
N LYS A 183 19.68 8.49 -14.19
CA LYS A 183 19.58 7.32 -15.08
C LYS A 183 19.84 5.97 -14.40
N ASP A 184 20.57 5.98 -13.29
CA ASP A 184 20.93 4.79 -12.52
C ASP A 184 19.80 4.28 -11.61
N LEU A 185 18.67 4.98 -11.55
CA LEU A 185 17.54 4.72 -10.66
C LEU A 185 16.33 4.09 -11.35
N LEU A 186 16.47 3.62 -12.58
CA LEU A 186 15.45 2.83 -13.27
C LEU A 186 15.20 1.45 -12.62
N ASN A 187 16.00 1.07 -11.60
CA ASN A 187 15.75 -0.06 -10.71
C ASN A 187 15.14 0.46 -9.40
N SER A 188 13.92 0.11 -9.15
CA SER A 188 13.07 0.56 -8.02
C SER A 188 13.71 0.44 -6.63
N SER A 189 14.62 -0.49 -6.41
CA SER A 189 15.30 -0.71 -5.13
C SER A 189 16.32 0.37 -4.74
N VAL A 190 16.87 1.12 -5.70
CA VAL A 190 17.92 2.14 -5.48
C VAL A 190 17.31 3.51 -5.12
N ILE A 191 16.09 3.81 -5.59
CA ILE A 191 15.37 5.06 -5.30
C ILE A 191 15.12 5.21 -3.81
N ILE A 192 14.62 4.16 -3.18
CA ILE A 192 14.26 4.15 -1.75
C ILE A 192 15.50 4.37 -0.88
N SER A 193 16.66 3.81 -1.23
CA SER A 193 17.88 3.94 -0.43
C SER A 193 18.50 5.34 -0.48
N LYS A 194 18.56 5.96 -1.65
CA LYS A 194 19.27 7.23 -1.85
C LYS A 194 18.51 8.46 -1.34
N TYR A 195 17.19 8.40 -1.37
CA TYR A 195 16.32 9.51 -0.94
C TYR A 195 15.59 9.28 0.37
N LYS A 196 15.88 8.15 1.04
CA LYS A 196 15.29 7.80 2.34
C LYS A 196 15.42 8.93 3.37
N ASN A 197 16.57 9.61 3.41
CA ASN A 197 16.82 10.69 4.37
C ASN A 197 16.20 12.04 3.96
N ILE A 198 15.87 12.24 2.67
CA ILE A 198 15.23 13.47 2.18
C ILE A 198 13.71 13.39 2.34
N PHE A 199 13.15 12.18 2.22
CA PHE A 199 11.69 11.97 2.20
C PHE A 199 11.12 11.37 3.48
N PHE A 200 11.95 10.77 4.35
CA PHE A 200 11.48 10.04 5.52
C PHE A 200 12.02 10.58 6.85
N GLY A 201 12.69 11.75 6.87
CA GLY A 201 13.17 12.44 8.08
C GLY A 201 13.78 11.52 9.15
N SER A 202 14.82 11.98 9.78
CA SER A 202 15.42 11.31 10.95
C SER A 202 14.42 11.12 12.04
#